data_975d31985d4d70afd17ac6a816ea4484
#
_entry.id   975d31985d4d70afd17ac6a816ea4484
#
_cell.length_a   1.000
_cell.length_b   1.000
_cell.length_c   1.000
_cell.angle_alpha   90.00
_cell.angle_beta   90.00
_cell.angle_gamma   90.00
#
_symmetry.space_group_name_H-M   'P 1'
#
loop_
_entity.id
_entity.type
_entity.pdbx_description
1 polymer ?
#
loop_
_entity_poly.entity_id
_entity_poly.type
_entity_poly.pdbx_seq_one_letter_code
_entity_poly.pdbx_strand_id
1 'polypeptide(L)'
;MKRPALVGELCAAIGRGARMPATLKCRLGVDEYDSAGHLDAVLDAAMAAGVDHVVVHARKAILGLDTAKNRSVPPLRHDAVRALVDAYPHLRITINGGIKTLRAARHEIDAFGLHGAMIGRQAYAQPWILADADRAMFGAPNRATSRDEVLAAFAVYADGAVEEASPARQAAVWRAALRPISGMFASTPCSKAWRQALLEEQHRERGREALVPPSAVLDVALATLRASAAGRRELGMAPPDSAG
;
A
#
# COMPACT_ATOMS: atom_id res chain seq x y z
N MET A 1 -2.51 -18.17 13.31
CA MET A 1 -3.97 -18.29 13.49
C MET A 1 -4.42 -19.67 13.97
N LYS A 2 -3.87 -20.81 13.55
CA LYS A 2 -4.29 -22.15 14.06
C LYS A 2 -4.10 -22.36 15.57
N ARG A 3 -3.30 -21.55 16.24
CA ARG A 3 -3.01 -21.59 17.68
C ARG A 3 -3.25 -20.20 18.30
N PRO A 4 -4.48 -19.88 18.73
CA PRO A 4 -4.83 -18.57 19.31
C PRO A 4 -3.94 -18.15 20.48
N ALA A 5 -3.70 -19.04 21.44
CA ALA A 5 -2.83 -18.74 22.59
C ALA A 5 -1.43 -18.26 22.16
N LEU A 6 -0.80 -18.95 21.19
CA LEU A 6 0.51 -18.54 20.66
C LEU A 6 0.47 -17.15 20.00
N VAL A 7 -0.66 -16.77 19.36
CA VAL A 7 -0.82 -15.41 18.82
C VAL A 7 -0.75 -14.38 19.93
N GLY A 8 -1.45 -14.61 21.04
CA GLY A 8 -1.40 -13.76 22.24
C GLY A 8 0.01 -13.67 22.83
N GLU A 9 0.69 -14.80 23.01
CA GLU A 9 2.07 -14.84 23.52
C GLU A 9 3.03 -14.01 22.63
N LEU A 10 2.92 -14.13 21.31
CA LEU A 10 3.73 -13.36 20.36
C LEU A 10 3.43 -11.85 20.44
N CYS A 11 2.15 -11.47 20.49
CA CYS A 11 1.76 -10.06 20.65
C CYS A 11 2.32 -9.47 21.95
N ALA A 12 2.20 -10.20 23.07
CA ALA A 12 2.76 -9.78 24.34
C ALA A 12 4.28 -9.65 24.31
N ALA A 13 4.98 -10.59 23.67
CA ALA A 13 6.43 -10.55 23.54
C ALA A 13 6.90 -9.36 22.68
N ILE A 14 6.21 -9.08 21.57
CA ILE A 14 6.47 -7.91 20.70
C ILE A 14 6.27 -6.62 21.49
N GLY A 15 5.12 -6.48 22.17
CA GLY A 15 4.82 -5.29 22.96
C GLY A 15 5.90 -4.98 24.03
N ARG A 16 6.33 -6.03 24.76
CA ARG A 16 7.40 -5.89 25.74
C ARG A 16 8.76 -5.56 25.12
N GLY A 17 9.13 -6.27 24.04
CA GLY A 17 10.44 -6.08 23.41
C GLY A 17 10.59 -4.76 22.68
N ALA A 18 9.54 -4.31 21.99
CA ALA A 18 9.54 -3.05 21.26
C ALA A 18 9.20 -1.83 22.13
N ARG A 19 8.70 -2.04 23.35
CA ARG A 19 8.13 -0.97 24.22
C ARG A 19 7.06 -0.13 23.50
N MET A 20 6.29 -0.77 22.63
CA MET A 20 5.22 -0.17 21.83
C MET A 20 4.02 -1.12 21.81
N PRO A 21 2.79 -0.61 21.67
CA PRO A 21 1.63 -1.47 21.50
C PRO A 21 1.80 -2.37 20.28
N ALA A 22 1.56 -3.68 20.42
CA ALA A 22 1.48 -4.59 19.31
C ALA A 22 0.14 -4.40 18.60
N THR A 23 0.13 -4.50 17.28
CA THR A 23 -1.09 -4.60 16.47
C THR A 23 -1.14 -5.95 15.78
N LEU A 24 -2.36 -6.43 15.47
CA LEU A 24 -2.53 -7.71 14.80
C LEU A 24 -3.09 -7.49 13.39
N LYS A 25 -2.45 -8.10 12.38
CA LYS A 25 -3.07 -8.24 11.06
C LYS A 25 -3.34 -9.71 10.79
N CYS A 26 -4.61 -10.06 10.59
CA CYS A 26 -5.04 -11.44 10.39
C CYS A 26 -5.99 -11.59 9.20
N ARG A 27 -6.49 -12.81 8.99
CA ARG A 27 -7.61 -13.16 8.11
C ARG A 27 -8.79 -13.61 8.93
N LEU A 28 -9.95 -13.86 8.29
CA LEU A 28 -11.14 -14.40 8.96
C LEU A 28 -10.92 -15.84 9.49
N GLY A 29 -10.02 -16.58 8.88
CA GLY A 29 -9.69 -17.94 9.28
C GLY A 29 -8.56 -18.51 8.42
N VAL A 30 -8.21 -19.78 8.65
CA VAL A 30 -7.18 -20.52 7.92
C VAL A 30 -7.60 -21.97 7.75
N ASP A 31 -7.64 -22.48 6.52
CA ASP A 31 -8.06 -23.84 6.16
C ASP A 31 -9.43 -24.19 6.79
N GLU A 32 -9.49 -25.23 7.61
CA GLU A 32 -10.66 -25.67 8.37
C GLU A 32 -11.02 -24.76 9.57
N TYR A 33 -10.10 -23.93 10.04
CA TYR A 33 -10.27 -23.00 11.16
C TYR A 33 -10.86 -21.67 10.68
N ASP A 34 -12.11 -21.65 10.19
CA ASP A 34 -12.76 -20.45 9.67
C ASP A 34 -14.14 -20.15 10.27
N SER A 35 -14.45 -20.72 11.43
CA SER A 35 -15.63 -20.36 12.21
C SER A 35 -15.46 -19.00 12.91
N ALA A 36 -16.57 -18.35 13.22
CA ALA A 36 -16.58 -17.13 14.02
C ALA A 36 -15.87 -17.34 15.37
N GLY A 37 -16.24 -18.39 16.10
CA GLY A 37 -15.64 -18.69 17.41
C GLY A 37 -14.13 -18.96 17.37
N HIS A 38 -13.58 -19.43 16.23
CA HIS A 38 -12.14 -19.55 16.11
C HIS A 38 -11.46 -18.17 15.93
N LEU A 39 -12.08 -17.27 15.14
CA LEU A 39 -11.60 -15.90 15.02
C LEU A 39 -11.70 -15.17 16.36
N ASP A 40 -12.82 -15.34 17.09
CA ASP A 40 -13.01 -14.78 18.43
C ASP A 40 -11.88 -15.21 19.36
N ALA A 41 -11.55 -16.51 19.42
CA ALA A 41 -10.43 -16.99 20.24
C ALA A 41 -9.07 -16.33 19.86
N VAL A 42 -8.85 -16.02 18.60
CA VAL A 42 -7.63 -15.29 18.17
C VAL A 42 -7.66 -13.82 18.62
N LEU A 43 -8.81 -13.16 18.50
CA LEU A 43 -8.98 -11.77 18.91
C LEU A 43 -8.88 -11.62 20.43
N ASP A 44 -9.55 -12.51 21.18
CA ASP A 44 -9.51 -12.52 22.65
C ASP A 44 -8.09 -12.72 23.18
N ALA A 45 -7.35 -13.67 22.61
CA ALA A 45 -5.95 -13.89 22.98
C ALA A 45 -5.06 -12.68 22.66
N ALA A 46 -5.29 -11.99 21.55
CA ALA A 46 -4.57 -10.78 21.20
C ALA A 46 -4.92 -9.60 22.13
N MET A 47 -6.20 -9.42 22.44
CA MET A 47 -6.67 -8.38 23.38
C MET A 47 -6.13 -8.61 24.80
N ALA A 48 -6.13 -9.85 25.29
CA ALA A 48 -5.51 -10.20 26.56
C ALA A 48 -4.00 -9.88 26.61
N ALA A 49 -3.35 -9.83 25.46
CA ALA A 49 -1.95 -9.42 25.28
C ALA A 49 -1.75 -7.91 25.10
N GLY A 50 -2.83 -7.10 25.22
CA GLY A 50 -2.79 -5.64 25.09
C GLY A 50 -2.94 -5.11 23.65
N VAL A 51 -3.35 -5.93 22.69
CA VAL A 51 -3.68 -5.47 21.33
C VAL A 51 -5.02 -4.73 21.37
N ASP A 52 -5.03 -3.49 20.92
CA ASP A 52 -6.23 -2.63 20.82
C ASP A 52 -6.59 -2.28 19.36
N HIS A 53 -5.78 -2.71 18.39
CA HIS A 53 -6.01 -2.48 16.98
C HIS A 53 -5.72 -3.73 16.14
N VAL A 54 -6.72 -4.13 15.36
CA VAL A 54 -6.59 -5.24 14.43
C VAL A 54 -6.94 -4.84 13.00
N VAL A 55 -6.21 -5.41 12.04
CA VAL A 55 -6.52 -5.33 10.62
C VAL A 55 -6.97 -6.69 10.15
N VAL A 56 -8.24 -6.82 9.74
CA VAL A 56 -8.82 -8.07 9.30
C VAL A 56 -8.97 -8.12 7.79
N HIS A 57 -8.25 -9.02 7.13
CA HIS A 57 -8.48 -9.30 5.71
C HIS A 57 -9.74 -10.16 5.57
N ALA A 58 -10.76 -9.61 4.91
CA ALA A 58 -12.09 -10.20 4.75
C ALA A 58 -12.11 -11.49 3.90
N ARG A 59 -11.13 -12.36 4.06
CA ARG A 59 -10.99 -13.67 3.42
C ARG A 59 -10.35 -14.66 4.37
N LYS A 60 -10.69 -15.95 4.25
CA LYS A 60 -9.87 -17.00 4.87
C LYS A 60 -8.57 -17.24 4.11
N ALA A 61 -7.58 -17.81 4.76
CA ALA A 61 -6.38 -18.35 4.14
C ALA A 61 -6.58 -19.83 3.79
N ILE A 62 -5.98 -20.27 2.69
CA ILE A 62 -5.86 -21.68 2.33
C ILE A 62 -4.37 -21.95 2.10
N LEU A 63 -3.74 -22.70 3.01
CA LEU A 63 -2.28 -22.86 3.02
C LEU A 63 -1.74 -23.61 1.79
N GLY A 64 -2.54 -24.45 1.15
CA GLY A 64 -2.18 -25.15 -0.09
C GLY A 64 -2.20 -24.28 -1.35
N LEU A 65 -2.67 -23.04 -1.27
CA LEU A 65 -2.70 -22.11 -2.41
C LEU A 65 -1.50 -21.16 -2.39
N ASP A 66 -1.01 -20.81 -3.58
CA ASP A 66 -0.05 -19.73 -3.74
C ASP A 66 -0.63 -18.36 -3.30
N THR A 67 0.24 -17.38 -3.12
CA THR A 67 -0.16 -16.06 -2.60
C THR A 67 -1.15 -15.33 -3.51
N ALA A 68 -1.09 -15.51 -4.84
CA ALA A 68 -1.99 -14.84 -5.78
C ALA A 68 -3.39 -15.46 -5.71
N LYS A 69 -3.48 -16.81 -5.73
CA LYS A 69 -4.74 -17.55 -5.58
C LYS A 69 -5.37 -17.29 -4.22
N ASN A 70 -4.61 -17.25 -3.14
CA ASN A 70 -5.10 -16.89 -1.80
C ASN A 70 -5.74 -15.49 -1.69
N ARG A 71 -5.49 -14.61 -2.67
CA ARG A 71 -6.10 -13.26 -2.74
C ARG A 71 -7.27 -13.17 -3.70
N SER A 72 -7.58 -14.22 -4.43
CA SER A 72 -8.65 -14.24 -5.43
C SER A 72 -9.68 -15.35 -5.21
N VAL A 73 -9.24 -16.57 -4.92
CA VAL A 73 -10.11 -17.76 -4.83
C VAL A 73 -11.04 -17.73 -3.61
N PRO A 74 -10.59 -17.55 -2.35
CA PRO A 74 -11.53 -17.44 -1.25
C PRO A 74 -12.39 -16.17 -1.42
N PRO A 75 -13.74 -16.24 -1.22
CA PRO A 75 -14.61 -15.09 -1.39
C PRO A 75 -14.32 -14.01 -0.34
N LEU A 76 -14.61 -12.74 -0.68
CA LEU A 76 -14.64 -11.65 0.29
C LEU A 76 -15.91 -11.77 1.14
N ARG A 77 -15.76 -11.63 2.45
CA ARG A 77 -16.83 -11.63 3.45
C ARG A 77 -16.68 -10.36 4.29
N HIS A 78 -17.03 -9.20 3.72
CA HIS A 78 -16.95 -7.92 4.40
C HIS A 78 -17.93 -7.85 5.57
N ASP A 79 -19.11 -8.45 5.43
CA ASP A 79 -20.12 -8.61 6.47
C ASP A 79 -19.56 -9.24 7.74
N ALA A 80 -18.73 -10.27 7.60
CA ALA A 80 -18.08 -10.91 8.75
C ALA A 80 -17.08 -9.98 9.48
N VAL A 81 -16.43 -9.08 8.78
CA VAL A 81 -15.55 -8.08 9.43
C VAL A 81 -16.35 -6.96 10.08
N ARG A 82 -17.45 -6.52 9.44
CA ARG A 82 -18.34 -5.48 9.97
C ARG A 82 -19.01 -5.93 11.28
N ALA A 83 -19.43 -7.19 11.35
CA ALA A 83 -20.03 -7.76 12.56
C ALA A 83 -19.09 -7.75 13.78
N LEU A 84 -17.78 -7.69 13.58
CA LEU A 84 -16.82 -7.59 14.69
C LEU A 84 -16.90 -6.23 15.41
N VAL A 85 -17.41 -5.17 14.77
CA VAL A 85 -17.51 -3.84 15.39
C VAL A 85 -18.46 -3.89 16.57
N ASP A 86 -19.60 -4.54 16.41
CA ASP A 86 -20.58 -4.69 17.48
C ASP A 86 -20.12 -5.72 18.54
N ALA A 87 -19.44 -6.80 18.09
CA ALA A 87 -18.94 -7.84 18.99
C ALA A 87 -17.77 -7.37 19.86
N TYR A 88 -16.96 -6.43 19.37
CA TYR A 88 -15.74 -5.94 20.02
C TYR A 88 -15.69 -4.41 20.08
N PRO A 89 -16.57 -3.74 20.84
CA PRO A 89 -16.71 -2.26 20.83
C PRO A 89 -15.47 -1.51 21.32
N HIS A 90 -14.56 -2.18 22.05
CA HIS A 90 -13.32 -1.60 22.54
C HIS A 90 -12.11 -1.85 21.62
N LEU A 91 -12.28 -2.63 20.55
CA LEU A 91 -11.22 -2.98 19.62
C LEU A 91 -11.30 -2.11 18.37
N ARG A 92 -10.22 -1.45 18.02
CA ARG A 92 -10.12 -0.69 16.76
C ARG A 92 -10.00 -1.67 15.59
N ILE A 93 -11.05 -1.80 14.78
CA ILE A 93 -11.12 -2.75 13.68
C ILE A 93 -10.93 -2.03 12.35
N THR A 94 -9.88 -2.40 11.61
CA THR A 94 -9.62 -1.94 10.25
C THR A 94 -9.91 -3.06 9.25
N ILE A 95 -10.77 -2.78 8.28
CA ILE A 95 -11.09 -3.73 7.21
C ILE A 95 -10.02 -3.72 6.12
N ASN A 96 -9.71 -4.91 5.58
CA ASN A 96 -8.86 -5.08 4.41
C ASN A 96 -9.48 -6.07 3.43
N GLY A 97 -9.19 -5.87 2.16
CA GLY A 97 -9.59 -6.78 1.07
C GLY A 97 -10.60 -6.16 0.10
N GLY A 98 -10.22 -6.05 -1.17
CA GLY A 98 -11.08 -5.55 -2.24
C GLY A 98 -11.32 -4.04 -2.28
N ILE A 99 -10.88 -3.28 -1.29
CA ILE A 99 -11.04 -1.82 -1.24
C ILE A 99 -10.04 -1.19 -2.20
N LYS A 100 -10.55 -0.43 -3.18
CA LYS A 100 -9.76 0.11 -4.29
C LYS A 100 -9.78 1.63 -4.40
N THR A 101 -10.66 2.32 -3.69
CA THR A 101 -10.83 3.78 -3.76
C THR A 101 -10.98 4.38 -2.38
N LEU A 102 -10.63 5.67 -2.22
CA LEU A 102 -10.88 6.41 -0.98
C LEU A 102 -12.36 6.48 -0.65
N ARG A 103 -13.23 6.62 -1.66
CA ARG A 103 -14.68 6.60 -1.47
C ARG A 103 -15.18 5.29 -0.86
N ALA A 104 -14.69 4.15 -1.35
CA ALA A 104 -15.04 2.86 -0.77
C ALA A 104 -14.48 2.69 0.65
N ALA A 105 -13.26 3.18 0.89
CA ALA A 105 -12.66 3.18 2.22
C ALA A 105 -13.48 4.05 3.21
N ARG A 106 -13.86 5.25 2.79
CA ARG A 106 -14.68 6.16 3.60
C ARG A 106 -16.06 5.56 3.91
N HIS A 107 -16.69 4.92 2.91
CA HIS A 107 -17.97 4.24 3.09
C HIS A 107 -17.90 3.13 4.16
N GLU A 108 -16.84 2.32 4.16
CA GLU A 108 -16.67 1.29 5.20
C GLU A 108 -16.56 1.89 6.61
N ILE A 109 -15.88 3.01 6.74
CA ILE A 109 -15.72 3.71 8.02
C ILE A 109 -17.05 4.32 8.47
N ASP A 110 -17.70 5.11 7.61
CA ASP A 110 -18.86 5.90 8.00
C ASP A 110 -20.15 5.06 8.17
N ALA A 111 -20.35 4.07 7.28
CA ALA A 111 -21.58 3.29 7.28
C ALA A 111 -21.56 2.12 8.28
N PHE A 112 -20.39 1.63 8.64
CA PHE A 112 -20.25 0.42 9.47
C PHE A 112 -19.43 0.63 10.75
N GLY A 113 -19.04 1.86 11.07
CA GLY A 113 -18.32 2.18 12.31
C GLY A 113 -16.91 1.60 12.40
N LEU A 114 -16.31 1.20 11.26
CA LEU A 114 -14.95 0.67 11.25
C LEU A 114 -13.95 1.77 11.59
N HIS A 115 -12.90 1.43 12.34
CA HIS A 115 -11.82 2.34 12.69
C HIS A 115 -11.03 2.80 11.46
N GLY A 116 -10.92 1.96 10.45
CA GLY A 116 -10.16 2.25 9.24
C GLY A 116 -10.39 1.25 8.12
N ALA A 117 -9.81 1.56 6.95
CA ALA A 117 -9.85 0.70 5.79
C ALA A 117 -8.46 0.62 5.14
N MET A 118 -7.91 -0.59 5.00
CA MET A 118 -6.59 -0.80 4.42
C MET A 118 -6.69 -1.04 2.91
N ILE A 119 -6.17 -0.11 2.12
CA ILE A 119 -5.96 -0.26 0.68
C ILE A 119 -4.58 -0.88 0.45
N GLY A 120 -4.52 -2.06 -0.16
CA GLY A 120 -3.26 -2.77 -0.40
C GLY A 120 -2.79 -2.65 -1.85
N ARG A 121 -3.05 -3.70 -2.64
CA ARG A 121 -2.57 -3.82 -4.03
C ARG A 121 -2.90 -2.63 -4.92
N GLN A 122 -4.04 -2.00 -4.72
CA GLN A 122 -4.45 -0.84 -5.51
C GLN A 122 -3.56 0.37 -5.24
N ALA A 123 -3.18 0.63 -3.99
CA ALA A 123 -2.26 1.71 -3.65
C ALA A 123 -0.88 1.51 -4.30
N TYR A 124 -0.41 0.27 -4.40
CA TYR A 124 0.85 -0.05 -5.07
C TYR A 124 0.74 0.02 -6.60
N ALA A 125 -0.38 -0.45 -7.16
CA ALA A 125 -0.60 -0.45 -8.62
C ALA A 125 -0.93 0.94 -9.18
N GLN A 126 -1.49 1.82 -8.36
CA GLN A 126 -1.91 3.17 -8.71
C GLN A 126 -1.74 4.12 -7.52
N PRO A 127 -0.50 4.50 -7.17
CA PRO A 127 -0.24 5.32 -5.97
C PRO A 127 -1.01 6.64 -5.93
N TRP A 128 -1.28 7.23 -7.09
CA TRP A 128 -1.99 8.49 -7.22
C TRP A 128 -3.42 8.49 -6.64
N ILE A 129 -4.03 7.32 -6.40
CA ILE A 129 -5.33 7.25 -5.69
C ILE A 129 -5.27 7.84 -4.28
N LEU A 130 -4.07 7.91 -3.69
CA LEU A 130 -3.84 8.45 -2.34
C LEU A 130 -3.60 9.96 -2.33
N ALA A 131 -3.52 10.63 -3.48
CA ALA A 131 -3.25 12.07 -3.57
C ALA A 131 -4.28 12.93 -2.82
N ASP A 132 -5.51 12.45 -2.71
CA ASP A 132 -6.60 13.13 -2.02
C ASP A 132 -6.91 12.52 -0.62
N ALA A 133 -6.01 11.68 -0.09
CA ALA A 133 -6.29 10.92 1.13
C ALA A 133 -6.44 11.82 2.36
N ASP A 134 -5.59 12.83 2.53
CA ASP A 134 -5.63 13.71 3.70
C ASP A 134 -6.97 14.46 3.76
N ARG A 135 -7.41 15.00 2.64
CA ARG A 135 -8.70 15.70 2.55
C ARG A 135 -9.88 14.75 2.70
N ALA A 136 -9.86 13.63 1.98
CA ALA A 136 -10.99 12.70 1.94
C ALA A 136 -11.21 11.96 3.25
N MET A 137 -10.14 11.65 4.00
CA MET A 137 -10.22 10.87 5.23
C MET A 137 -10.19 11.71 6.49
N PHE A 138 -9.49 12.86 6.49
CA PHE A 138 -9.25 13.66 7.69
C PHE A 138 -9.71 15.11 7.57
N GLY A 139 -10.22 15.55 6.40
CA GLY A 139 -10.59 16.95 6.17
C GLY A 139 -9.38 17.90 6.15
N ALA A 140 -8.16 17.39 6.12
CA ALA A 140 -6.93 18.16 6.10
C ALA A 140 -6.50 18.51 4.67
N PRO A 141 -5.75 19.59 4.43
CA PRO A 141 -5.19 19.90 3.13
C PRO A 141 -4.27 18.77 2.63
N ASN A 142 -4.37 18.41 1.35
CA ASN A 142 -3.45 17.46 0.74
C ASN A 142 -2.04 18.06 0.69
N ARG A 143 -1.02 17.24 0.97
CA ARG A 143 0.39 17.68 1.03
C ARG A 143 0.98 17.96 -0.34
N ALA A 144 0.61 17.19 -1.34
CA ALA A 144 1.09 17.34 -2.72
C ALA A 144 -0.07 17.63 -3.66
N THR A 145 0.13 18.56 -4.60
CA THR A 145 -0.90 19.02 -5.53
C THR A 145 -0.73 18.44 -6.93
N SER A 146 0.44 17.95 -7.26
CA SER A 146 0.76 17.40 -8.58
C SER A 146 1.63 16.14 -8.52
N ARG A 147 1.57 15.35 -9.60
CA ARG A 147 2.46 14.19 -9.76
C ARG A 147 3.92 14.61 -9.90
N ASP A 148 4.19 15.74 -10.51
CA ASP A 148 5.56 16.28 -10.67
C ASP A 148 6.20 16.54 -9.31
N GLU A 149 5.46 17.17 -8.41
CA GLU A 149 5.87 17.45 -7.02
C GLU A 149 6.17 16.17 -6.21
N VAL A 150 5.28 15.16 -6.32
CA VAL A 150 5.49 13.88 -5.67
C VAL A 150 6.71 13.15 -6.23
N LEU A 151 6.89 13.16 -7.54
CA LEU A 151 8.03 12.49 -8.18
C LEU A 151 9.35 13.17 -7.88
N ALA A 152 9.38 14.51 -7.78
CA ALA A 152 10.57 15.25 -7.37
C ALA A 152 10.98 14.90 -5.92
N ALA A 153 10.02 14.88 -4.99
CA ALA A 153 10.30 14.46 -3.62
C ALA A 153 10.72 12.99 -3.52
N PHE A 154 10.12 12.12 -4.34
CA PHE A 154 10.47 10.71 -4.41
C PHE A 154 11.87 10.48 -4.97
N ALA A 155 12.33 11.28 -5.94
CA ALA A 155 13.67 11.20 -6.52
C ALA A 155 14.75 11.38 -5.43
N VAL A 156 14.61 12.40 -4.61
CA VAL A 156 15.52 12.66 -3.48
C VAL A 156 15.55 11.49 -2.49
N TYR A 157 14.38 10.96 -2.14
CA TYR A 157 14.28 9.79 -1.25
C TYR A 157 14.96 8.56 -1.86
N ALA A 158 14.72 8.30 -3.15
CA ALA A 158 15.22 7.10 -3.82
C ALA A 158 16.76 7.13 -3.97
N ASP A 159 17.33 8.29 -4.28
CA ASP A 159 18.77 8.49 -4.36
C ASP A 159 19.42 8.24 -2.98
N GLY A 160 18.92 8.88 -1.93
CA GLY A 160 19.41 8.68 -0.57
C GLY A 160 19.32 7.22 -0.12
N ALA A 161 18.22 6.52 -0.43
CA ALA A 161 18.08 5.11 -0.09
C ALA A 161 19.12 4.20 -0.77
N VAL A 162 19.55 4.56 -1.99
CA VAL A 162 20.63 3.83 -2.69
C VAL A 162 21.98 4.18 -2.10
N GLU A 163 22.26 5.45 -1.79
CA GLU A 163 23.51 5.91 -1.18
C GLU A 163 23.75 5.28 0.21
N GLU A 164 22.71 5.20 1.03
CA GLU A 164 22.77 4.59 2.37
C GLU A 164 22.91 3.06 2.34
N ALA A 165 22.61 2.42 1.22
CA ALA A 165 22.69 0.97 1.09
C ALA A 165 24.16 0.52 0.99
N SER A 166 24.48 -0.61 1.62
CA SER A 166 25.79 -1.22 1.43
C SER A 166 26.03 -1.58 -0.05
N PRO A 167 27.27 -1.55 -0.56
CA PRO A 167 27.57 -1.78 -1.98
C PRO A 167 26.92 -3.07 -2.54
N ALA A 168 26.90 -4.14 -1.77
CA ALA A 168 26.28 -5.40 -2.16
C ALA A 168 24.75 -5.32 -2.33
N ARG A 169 24.09 -4.31 -1.75
CA ARG A 169 22.63 -4.13 -1.78
C ARG A 169 22.17 -3.01 -2.70
N GLN A 170 23.04 -2.08 -3.10
CA GLN A 170 22.67 -0.90 -3.89
C GLN A 170 21.86 -1.25 -5.13
N ALA A 171 22.29 -2.24 -5.93
CA ALA A 171 21.55 -2.66 -7.12
C ALA A 171 20.14 -3.23 -6.81
N ALA A 172 19.96 -3.87 -5.67
CA ALA A 172 18.65 -4.37 -5.24
C ALA A 172 17.76 -3.26 -4.76
N VAL A 173 18.30 -2.31 -3.98
CA VAL A 173 17.59 -1.12 -3.49
C VAL A 173 17.17 -0.24 -4.66
N TRP A 174 18.06 0.02 -5.61
CA TRP A 174 17.78 0.77 -6.83
C TRP A 174 16.60 0.19 -7.62
N ARG A 175 16.60 -1.12 -7.88
CA ARG A 175 15.47 -1.79 -8.56
C ARG A 175 14.19 -1.75 -7.74
N ALA A 176 14.29 -1.84 -6.43
CA ALA A 176 13.13 -1.81 -5.53
C ALA A 176 12.50 -0.40 -5.48
N ALA A 177 13.32 0.64 -5.50
CA ALA A 177 12.85 2.03 -5.47
C ALA A 177 11.96 2.40 -6.67
N LEU A 178 12.29 1.94 -7.87
CA LEU A 178 11.54 2.31 -9.08
C LEU A 178 10.19 1.55 -9.25
N ARG A 179 9.96 0.49 -8.49
CA ARG A 179 8.72 -0.31 -8.62
C ARG A 179 7.44 0.44 -8.20
N PRO A 180 7.39 1.12 -7.04
CA PRO A 180 6.16 1.76 -6.57
C PRO A 180 5.65 2.84 -7.52
N ILE A 181 6.56 3.57 -8.16
CA ILE A 181 6.21 4.69 -9.05
C ILE A 181 5.82 4.26 -10.45
N SER A 182 6.02 2.99 -10.83
CA SER A 182 5.60 2.48 -12.15
C SER A 182 4.11 2.65 -12.42
N GLY A 183 3.29 2.66 -11.36
CA GLY A 183 1.86 2.89 -11.41
C GLY A 183 1.41 4.35 -11.26
N MET A 184 2.32 5.32 -11.17
CA MET A 184 1.98 6.74 -10.91
C MET A 184 1.01 7.35 -11.93
N PHE A 185 1.10 6.91 -13.18
CA PHE A 185 0.21 7.34 -14.28
C PHE A 185 -0.82 6.26 -14.68
N ALA A 186 -1.08 5.26 -13.84
CA ALA A 186 -2.08 4.25 -14.14
C ALA A 186 -3.46 4.89 -14.40
N SER A 187 -4.21 4.34 -15.37
CA SER A 187 -5.52 4.87 -15.80
C SER A 187 -5.49 6.25 -16.45
N THR A 188 -4.32 6.72 -16.90
CA THR A 188 -4.17 7.95 -17.71
C THR A 188 -3.68 7.63 -19.12
N PRO A 189 -3.84 8.55 -20.09
CA PRO A 189 -3.27 8.39 -21.44
C PRO A 189 -1.74 8.19 -21.45
N CYS A 190 -1.06 8.66 -20.40
CA CYS A 190 0.40 8.59 -20.29
C CYS A 190 0.91 7.27 -19.67
N SER A 191 0.02 6.40 -19.19
CA SER A 191 0.38 5.17 -18.47
C SER A 191 1.36 4.27 -19.23
N LYS A 192 1.16 4.09 -20.54
CA LYS A 192 2.04 3.27 -21.38
C LYS A 192 3.41 3.91 -21.58
N ALA A 193 3.43 5.18 -21.96
CA ALA A 193 4.67 5.92 -22.19
C ALA A 193 5.55 5.98 -20.94
N TRP A 194 4.95 6.28 -19.78
CA TRP A 194 5.63 6.29 -18.50
C TRP A 194 6.31 4.95 -18.16
N ARG A 195 5.54 3.85 -18.22
CA ARG A 195 6.08 2.52 -17.90
C ARG A 195 7.16 2.09 -18.88
N GLN A 196 6.99 2.41 -20.16
CA GLN A 196 7.97 2.08 -21.19
C GLN A 196 9.28 2.84 -20.95
N ALA A 197 9.23 4.15 -20.71
CA ALA A 197 10.41 4.95 -20.42
C ALA A 197 11.17 4.44 -19.19
N LEU A 198 10.47 4.13 -18.09
CA LEU A 198 11.10 3.55 -16.91
C LEU A 198 11.75 2.17 -17.17
N LEU A 199 11.13 1.33 -17.98
CA LEU A 199 11.68 0.00 -18.32
C LEU A 199 12.90 0.12 -19.23
N GLU A 200 12.88 1.01 -20.21
CA GLU A 200 14.01 1.24 -21.11
C GLU A 200 15.24 1.72 -20.36
N GLU A 201 15.07 2.68 -19.44
CA GLU A 201 16.18 3.13 -18.60
C GLU A 201 16.69 2.04 -17.67
N GLN A 202 15.78 1.26 -17.03
CA GLN A 202 16.21 0.12 -16.24
C GLN A 202 16.97 -0.94 -17.04
N HIS A 203 16.66 -1.13 -18.33
CA HIS A 203 17.40 -2.03 -19.19
C HIS A 203 18.77 -1.48 -19.59
N ARG A 204 18.87 -0.18 -19.85
CA ARG A 204 20.15 0.49 -20.15
C ARG A 204 21.14 0.38 -19.00
N GLU A 205 20.64 0.41 -17.75
CA GLU A 205 21.47 0.30 -16.55
C GLU A 205 21.92 -1.13 -16.23
N ARG A 206 21.34 -2.15 -16.88
CA ARG A 206 21.80 -3.53 -16.71
C ARG A 206 23.16 -3.71 -17.33
N GLY A 207 24.16 -4.01 -16.49
CA GLY A 207 25.54 -4.28 -16.94
C GLY A 207 26.46 -3.09 -16.90
N ARG A 208 26.02 -1.92 -16.42
CA ARG A 208 26.93 -0.80 -16.13
C ARG A 208 27.73 -1.09 -14.84
N GLU A 209 29.00 -0.66 -14.84
CA GLU A 209 29.87 -0.77 -13.66
C GLU A 209 29.40 0.12 -12.51
N ALA A 210 28.85 1.29 -12.82
CA ALA A 210 28.30 2.23 -11.85
C ALA A 210 26.81 2.46 -12.11
N LEU A 211 25.97 2.39 -11.06
CA LEU A 211 24.55 2.71 -11.14
C LEU A 211 24.36 4.22 -11.27
N VAL A 212 23.52 4.65 -12.20
CA VAL A 212 23.01 6.03 -12.18
C VAL A 212 22.01 6.19 -11.04
N PRO A 213 21.90 7.39 -10.44
CA PRO A 213 20.92 7.60 -9.38
C PRO A 213 19.49 7.42 -9.91
N PRO A 214 18.55 6.92 -9.09
CA PRO A 214 17.14 6.83 -9.47
C PRO A 214 16.54 8.12 -10.02
N SER A 215 16.96 9.28 -9.52
CA SER A 215 16.56 10.60 -10.04
C SER A 215 16.85 10.77 -11.54
N ALA A 216 18.01 10.35 -12.01
CA ALA A 216 18.36 10.45 -13.43
C ALA A 216 17.44 9.59 -14.33
N VAL A 217 17.03 8.42 -13.85
CA VAL A 217 16.02 7.57 -14.53
C VAL A 217 14.68 8.29 -14.60
N LEU A 218 14.27 8.92 -13.50
CA LEU A 218 13.03 9.69 -13.45
C LEU A 218 13.04 10.89 -14.35
N ASP A 219 14.16 11.62 -14.43
CA ASP A 219 14.29 12.79 -15.30
C ASP A 219 14.10 12.44 -16.77
N VAL A 220 14.70 11.35 -17.25
CA VAL A 220 14.51 10.85 -18.61
C VAL A 220 13.07 10.45 -18.87
N ALA A 221 12.45 9.70 -17.94
CA ALA A 221 11.06 9.29 -18.08
C ALA A 221 10.09 10.48 -18.04
N LEU A 222 10.34 11.48 -17.18
CA LEU A 222 9.57 12.71 -17.11
C LEU A 222 9.74 13.58 -18.35
N ALA A 223 10.95 13.68 -18.92
CA ALA A 223 11.18 14.40 -20.17
C ALA A 223 10.32 13.84 -21.31
N THR A 224 10.17 12.53 -21.40
CA THR A 224 9.28 11.86 -22.36
C THR A 224 7.82 12.32 -22.20
N LEU A 225 7.33 12.44 -20.98
CA LEU A 225 5.96 12.91 -20.71
C LEU A 225 5.81 14.41 -20.98
N ARG A 226 6.78 15.23 -20.56
CA ARG A 226 6.77 16.69 -20.75
C ARG A 226 6.75 17.08 -22.22
N ALA A 227 7.24 16.23 -23.12
CA ALA A 227 7.19 16.44 -24.57
C ALA A 227 5.75 16.41 -25.12
N SER A 228 4.78 15.83 -24.43
CA SER A 228 3.39 15.72 -24.88
C SER A 228 2.45 16.64 -24.09
N ALA A 229 1.39 17.16 -24.76
CA ALA A 229 0.36 17.95 -24.09
C ALA A 229 -0.38 17.15 -23.02
N ALA A 230 -0.64 15.86 -23.25
CA ALA A 230 -1.26 14.97 -22.28
C ALA A 230 -0.38 14.78 -21.04
N GLY A 231 0.93 14.57 -21.23
CA GLY A 231 1.88 14.41 -20.13
C GLY A 231 2.00 15.66 -19.27
N ARG A 232 2.09 16.82 -19.86
CA ARG A 232 2.11 18.08 -19.10
C ARG A 232 0.89 18.26 -18.22
N ARG A 233 -0.32 17.99 -18.75
CA ARG A 233 -1.55 18.04 -17.96
C ARG A 233 -1.52 17.08 -16.76
N GLU A 234 -1.09 15.86 -16.99
CA GLU A 234 -1.02 14.83 -15.93
C GLU A 234 0.03 15.12 -14.85
N LEU A 235 1.06 15.88 -15.20
CA LEU A 235 2.06 16.38 -14.27
C LEU A 235 1.58 17.61 -13.48
N GLY A 236 0.49 18.25 -13.89
CA GLY A 236 0.00 19.50 -13.30
C GLY A 236 0.71 20.75 -13.85
N MET A 237 1.35 20.63 -15.02
CA MET A 237 2.05 21.74 -15.66
C MET A 237 1.09 22.61 -16.47
N ALA A 238 1.31 23.91 -16.46
CA ALA A 238 0.61 24.84 -17.36
C ALA A 238 0.83 24.46 -18.85
N PRO A 239 -0.16 24.75 -19.74
CA PRO A 239 0.06 24.61 -21.17
C PRO A 239 1.27 25.50 -21.57
N PRO A 240 2.07 25.10 -22.58
CA PRO A 240 3.07 25.99 -23.11
C PRO A 240 2.34 27.26 -23.61
N ASP A 241 2.87 28.41 -23.24
CA ASP A 241 2.39 29.68 -23.82
C ASP A 241 2.28 29.49 -25.33
N SER A 242 1.09 29.70 -25.87
CA SER A 242 0.90 29.80 -27.30
C SER A 242 1.70 31.01 -27.71
N ALA A 243 2.94 30.76 -28.19
CA ALA A 243 3.75 31.81 -28.84
C ALA A 243 2.86 32.39 -29.93
N GLY A 244 2.47 33.66 -29.73
CA GLY A 244 1.72 34.45 -30.69
C GLY A 244 2.53 34.73 -31.96
#